data_d5f75b569967150b1fbcd6952ceb253a
#
_entry.id   d5f75b569967150b1fbcd6952ceb253a
#
_cell.length_a   1.000
_cell.length_b   1.000
_cell.length_c   1.000
_cell.angle_alpha   90.00
_cell.angle_beta   90.00
_cell.angle_gamma   90.00
#
_symmetry.space_group_name_H-M   'P 1'
#
loop_
_entity.id
_entity.type
_entity.pdbx_description
1 polymer ?
#
loop_
_entity_poly.entity_id
_entity_poly.type
_entity_poly.pdbx_seq_one_letter_code
_entity_poly.pdbx_strand_id
1 'polypeptide(L)'
;LGERTNQQDVKMMLRFPKVAHEEKYPLKIEELRKIIDHFTRYPMIKACFQAQASSGMRIGEVLQVRKRDLVFKERIHVYIKASGSKNLRGRTVILSKECQETMKTYLDNLNDNDLVFYKGVTENEKAREINALRNLRTCLVRLGLDMKYDNGKYKISSHSLRAFFFTQAVRKHGENYAHRMTGHTGYLMQYDRMTDEEKMKMYIELEPDLAIYATTKADLEIERLKMLQTKENKELKDELDQLKHHLAQQGLDIIDKLKDEDRIE
;
A
#
# COMPACT_ATOMS: atom_id res chain seq x y z
N LEU A 1 49.08 13.62 -13.36
CA LEU A 1 47.83 14.33 -13.75
C LEU A 1 46.84 13.29 -14.21
N GLY A 2 45.94 12.85 -13.32
CA GLY A 2 44.87 11.90 -13.63
C GLY A 2 43.71 12.64 -14.29
N GLU A 3 43.46 12.39 -15.58
CA GLU A 3 42.27 12.85 -16.25
C GLU A 3 41.02 12.26 -15.54
N ARG A 4 40.19 13.15 -15.01
CA ARG A 4 38.85 12.74 -14.47
C ARG A 4 38.00 12.37 -15.68
N THR A 5 37.90 11.10 -15.99
CA THR A 5 36.92 10.58 -16.95
C THR A 5 35.50 10.92 -16.46
N ASN A 6 34.78 11.72 -17.26
CA ASN A 6 33.40 12.06 -16.98
C ASN A 6 32.54 10.80 -17.18
N GLN A 7 31.62 10.54 -16.28
CA GLN A 7 30.68 9.39 -16.36
C GLN A 7 29.86 9.37 -17.66
N GLN A 8 29.63 10.54 -18.26
CA GLN A 8 28.95 10.67 -19.54
C GLN A 8 29.82 10.21 -20.72
N ASP A 9 31.13 10.50 -20.70
CA ASP A 9 32.07 10.10 -21.75
C ASP A 9 32.26 8.58 -21.75
N VAL A 10 32.30 7.97 -20.55
CA VAL A 10 32.35 6.49 -20.40
C VAL A 10 31.09 5.84 -20.94
N LYS A 11 29.91 6.43 -20.71
CA LYS A 11 28.64 5.91 -21.24
C LYS A 11 28.53 6.03 -22.77
N MET A 12 29.12 7.04 -23.38
CA MET A 12 29.14 7.19 -24.83
C MET A 12 30.11 6.21 -25.48
N MET A 13 31.20 5.86 -24.81
CA MET A 13 32.21 4.91 -25.34
C MET A 13 31.77 3.44 -25.16
N LEU A 14 30.93 3.12 -24.14
CA LEU A 14 30.47 1.79 -23.90
C LEU A 14 29.15 1.49 -24.63
N ARG A 15 29.24 0.78 -25.77
CA ARG A 15 28.05 0.20 -26.42
C ARG A 15 27.62 -1.05 -25.65
N PHE A 16 26.66 -0.89 -24.74
CA PHE A 16 26.03 -2.05 -24.10
C PHE A 16 25.15 -2.79 -25.10
N PRO A 17 25.24 -4.12 -25.17
CA PRO A 17 24.34 -4.90 -26.01
C PRO A 17 22.89 -4.63 -25.62
N LYS A 18 22.02 -4.49 -26.63
CA LYS A 18 20.58 -4.40 -26.39
C LYS A 18 20.12 -5.69 -25.72
N VAL A 19 19.69 -5.59 -24.48
CA VAL A 19 19.10 -6.74 -23.76
C VAL A 19 17.65 -6.87 -24.20
N ALA A 20 17.26 -8.03 -24.69
CA ALA A 20 15.87 -8.33 -24.98
C ALA A 20 15.06 -8.22 -23.66
N HIS A 21 14.00 -7.45 -23.68
CA HIS A 21 13.09 -7.30 -22.55
C HIS A 21 11.92 -8.28 -22.72
N GLU A 22 11.98 -9.40 -21.99
CA GLU A 22 10.84 -10.31 -21.89
C GLU A 22 9.73 -9.66 -21.08
N GLU A 23 8.47 -9.94 -21.44
CA GLU A 23 7.31 -9.53 -20.69
C GLU A 23 7.37 -10.10 -19.26
N LYS A 24 7.09 -9.24 -18.27
CA LYS A 24 7.17 -9.67 -16.87
C LYS A 24 5.98 -10.54 -16.49
N TYR A 25 6.29 -11.67 -15.88
CA TYR A 25 5.28 -12.62 -15.40
C TYR A 25 4.34 -11.94 -14.39
N PRO A 26 3.01 -11.93 -14.63
CA PRO A 26 2.04 -11.38 -13.69
C PRO A 26 1.80 -12.41 -12.57
N LEU A 27 2.17 -12.05 -11.34
CA LEU A 27 1.90 -12.89 -10.17
C LEU A 27 0.38 -13.01 -9.96
N LYS A 28 -0.14 -14.24 -9.98
CA LYS A 28 -1.56 -14.53 -9.76
C LYS A 28 -1.88 -14.56 -8.26
N ILE A 29 -3.11 -14.24 -7.89
CA ILE A 29 -3.55 -14.24 -6.49
C ILE A 29 -3.47 -15.65 -5.86
N GLU A 30 -3.75 -16.69 -6.63
CA GLU A 30 -3.65 -18.08 -6.17
C GLU A 30 -2.21 -18.48 -5.86
N GLU A 31 -1.24 -18.00 -6.65
CA GLU A 31 0.19 -18.22 -6.43
C GLU A 31 0.66 -17.45 -5.19
N LEU A 32 0.23 -16.18 -5.07
CA LEU A 32 0.51 -15.37 -3.88
C LEU A 32 -0.04 -16.05 -2.63
N ARG A 33 -1.27 -16.55 -2.67
CA ARG A 33 -1.88 -17.30 -1.55
C ARG A 33 -1.06 -18.50 -1.15
N LYS A 34 -0.65 -19.35 -2.11
CA LYS A 34 0.22 -20.51 -1.83
C LYS A 34 1.52 -20.11 -1.17
N ILE A 35 2.15 -19.02 -1.63
CA ILE A 35 3.39 -18.49 -1.04
C ILE A 35 3.15 -18.07 0.41
N ILE A 36 2.08 -17.32 0.69
CA ILE A 36 1.76 -16.84 2.02
C ILE A 36 1.39 -17.98 2.97
N ASP A 37 0.62 -18.98 2.50
CA ASP A 37 0.21 -20.14 3.28
C ASP A 37 1.38 -21.05 3.64
N HIS A 38 2.41 -21.13 2.78
CA HIS A 38 3.63 -21.85 3.09
C HIS A 38 4.30 -21.35 4.39
N PHE A 39 4.15 -20.09 4.72
CA PHE A 39 4.76 -19.48 5.91
C PHE A 39 3.82 -19.41 7.12
N THR A 40 2.70 -20.15 7.15
CA THR A 40 1.73 -20.10 8.26
C THR A 40 2.36 -20.40 9.62
N ARG A 41 3.35 -21.30 9.70
CA ARG A 41 4.10 -21.61 10.91
C ARG A 41 5.16 -20.56 11.30
N TYR A 42 5.41 -19.57 10.45
CA TYR A 42 6.43 -18.53 10.62
C TYR A 42 5.78 -17.15 10.45
N PRO A 43 5.01 -16.67 11.44
CA PRO A 43 4.16 -15.48 11.29
C PRO A 43 4.92 -14.22 10.91
N MET A 44 6.15 -14.01 11.40
CA MET A 44 6.95 -12.85 10.98
C MET A 44 7.34 -12.89 9.50
N ILE A 45 7.68 -14.07 8.96
CA ILE A 45 8.00 -14.22 7.54
C ILE A 45 6.72 -14.07 6.70
N LYS A 46 5.62 -14.66 7.16
CA LYS A 46 4.30 -14.50 6.55
C LYS A 46 3.92 -13.02 6.45
N ALA A 47 3.97 -12.31 7.57
CA ALA A 47 3.68 -10.88 7.65
C ALA A 47 4.62 -10.04 6.77
N CYS A 48 5.91 -10.40 6.65
CA CYS A 48 6.88 -9.74 5.79
C CYS A 48 6.42 -9.73 4.32
N PHE A 49 6.01 -10.88 3.80
CA PHE A 49 5.56 -10.97 2.41
C PHE A 49 4.15 -10.40 2.21
N GLN A 50 3.26 -10.52 3.20
CA GLN A 50 1.97 -9.83 3.19
C GLN A 50 2.15 -8.31 3.19
N ALA A 51 3.05 -7.76 4.03
CA ALA A 51 3.37 -6.34 4.04
C ALA A 51 3.88 -5.87 2.68
N GLN A 52 4.76 -6.63 2.04
CA GLN A 52 5.27 -6.30 0.71
C GLN A 52 4.17 -6.30 -0.35
N ALA A 53 3.30 -7.32 -0.36
CA ALA A 53 2.23 -7.47 -1.32
C ALA A 53 1.08 -6.47 -1.13
N SER A 54 0.87 -5.98 0.10
CA SER A 54 -0.24 -5.06 0.43
C SER A 54 0.16 -3.58 0.49
N SER A 55 1.46 -3.25 0.59
CA SER A 55 1.93 -1.86 0.68
C SER A 55 2.83 -1.43 -0.47
N GLY A 56 3.30 -2.37 -1.27
CA GLY A 56 4.26 -2.12 -2.33
C GLY A 56 5.65 -1.70 -1.86
N MET A 57 6.01 -1.91 -0.58
CA MET A 57 7.37 -1.68 -0.08
C MET A 57 8.41 -2.54 -0.79
N ARG A 58 9.66 -2.06 -0.86
CA ARG A 58 10.80 -2.90 -1.21
C ARG A 58 11.12 -3.85 -0.06
N ILE A 59 11.63 -5.04 -0.36
CA ILE A 59 11.94 -6.02 0.70
C ILE A 59 12.91 -5.45 1.75
N GLY A 60 13.92 -4.70 1.34
CA GLY A 60 14.82 -4.01 2.25
C GLY A 60 14.12 -2.98 3.14
N GLU A 61 13.12 -2.27 2.62
CA GLU A 61 12.30 -1.34 3.41
C GLU A 61 11.45 -2.08 4.45
N VAL A 62 10.80 -3.20 4.07
CA VAL A 62 10.03 -4.05 4.99
C VAL A 62 10.89 -4.54 6.15
N LEU A 63 12.09 -5.03 5.86
CA LEU A 63 13.00 -5.63 6.85
C LEU A 63 13.68 -4.60 7.78
N GLN A 64 13.47 -3.31 7.57
CA GLN A 64 13.96 -2.24 8.45
C GLN A 64 12.88 -1.67 9.37
N VAL A 65 11.61 -2.02 9.17
CA VAL A 65 10.49 -1.53 10.00
C VAL A 65 10.65 -2.02 11.44
N ARG A 66 10.66 -1.08 12.37
CA ARG A 66 10.66 -1.34 13.81
C ARG A 66 9.28 -1.11 14.39
N LYS A 67 8.97 -1.71 15.54
CA LYS A 67 7.65 -1.54 16.20
C LYS A 67 7.30 -0.06 16.42
N ARG A 68 8.25 0.77 16.81
CA ARG A 68 8.07 2.21 16.99
C ARG A 68 7.73 2.99 15.70
N ASP A 69 7.97 2.40 14.53
CA ASP A 69 7.66 3.03 13.24
C ASP A 69 6.20 2.77 12.81
N LEU A 70 5.45 1.98 13.59
CA LEU A 70 4.04 1.66 13.35
C LEU A 70 3.15 2.73 13.98
N VAL A 71 2.24 3.27 13.20
CA VAL A 71 1.18 4.18 13.67
C VAL A 71 -0.16 3.47 13.55
N PHE A 72 -0.76 3.16 14.69
CA PHE A 72 -2.01 2.43 14.77
C PHE A 72 -3.19 3.38 14.53
N LYS A 73 -3.86 3.21 13.41
CA LYS A 73 -5.10 3.88 13.02
C LYS A 73 -6.10 2.79 12.59
N GLU A 74 -7.09 3.13 11.78
CA GLU A 74 -8.00 2.15 11.15
C GLU A 74 -7.24 1.05 10.40
N ARG A 75 -6.14 1.40 9.76
CA ARG A 75 -5.08 0.49 9.30
C ARG A 75 -3.74 0.95 9.86
N ILE A 76 -2.77 0.04 9.96
CA ILE A 76 -1.43 0.41 10.41
C ILE A 76 -0.71 1.19 9.31
N HIS A 77 -0.29 2.40 9.64
CA HIS A 77 0.58 3.20 8.80
C HIS A 77 2.04 2.98 9.18
N VAL A 78 2.91 2.96 8.19
CA VAL A 78 4.36 2.87 8.37
C VAL A 78 5.03 4.02 7.63
N TYR A 79 5.80 4.82 8.35
CA TYR A 79 6.58 5.87 7.72
C TYR A 79 7.94 5.34 7.26
N ILE A 80 8.16 5.30 5.96
CA ILE A 80 9.45 4.94 5.36
C ILE A 80 10.31 6.19 5.30
N LYS A 81 11.40 6.18 6.07
CA LYS A 81 12.36 7.30 6.13
C LYS A 81 13.07 7.48 4.80
N ALA A 82 13.38 8.73 4.44
CA ALA A 82 14.13 9.06 3.24
C ALA A 82 15.50 8.36 3.19
N SER A 83 16.20 8.29 4.31
CA SER A 83 17.50 7.61 4.44
C SER A 83 17.44 6.09 4.21
N GLY A 84 16.31 5.46 4.50
CA GLY A 84 16.07 4.03 4.26
C GLY A 84 15.52 3.72 2.87
N SER A 85 15.23 4.74 2.06
CA SER A 85 14.67 4.58 0.72
C SER A 85 15.75 4.73 -0.34
N LYS A 86 15.79 3.82 -1.33
CA LYS A 86 16.74 3.91 -2.47
C LYS A 86 16.68 5.26 -3.20
N ASN A 87 15.52 5.89 -3.21
CA ASN A 87 15.29 7.17 -3.89
C ASN A 87 15.40 8.39 -2.96
N LEU A 88 15.85 8.20 -1.70
CA LEU A 88 15.99 9.23 -0.67
C LEU A 88 14.71 10.06 -0.45
N ARG A 89 13.54 9.44 -0.58
CA ARG A 89 12.23 10.07 -0.35
C ARG A 89 11.46 9.32 0.74
N GLY A 90 11.06 10.05 1.76
CA GLY A 90 10.16 9.54 2.79
C GLY A 90 8.74 9.43 2.24
N ARG A 91 8.00 8.44 2.73
CA ARG A 91 6.59 8.26 2.43
C ARG A 91 5.88 7.44 3.50
N THR A 92 4.60 7.65 3.64
CA THR A 92 3.73 6.79 4.44
C THR A 92 3.16 5.69 3.56
N VAL A 93 3.22 4.44 4.03
CA VAL A 93 2.57 3.28 3.43
C VAL A 93 1.58 2.67 4.42
N ILE A 94 0.65 1.86 3.94
CA ILE A 94 -0.44 1.29 4.73
C ILE A 94 -0.37 -0.23 4.60
N LEU A 95 -0.57 -0.94 5.72
CA LEU A 95 -0.59 -2.40 5.78
C LEU A 95 -2.04 -2.90 5.75
N SER A 96 -2.31 -3.97 5.00
CA SER A 96 -3.64 -4.57 4.91
C SER A 96 -4.10 -5.21 6.22
N LYS A 97 -5.41 -5.38 6.37
CA LYS A 97 -6.04 -6.07 7.49
C LYS A 97 -5.47 -7.48 7.68
N GLU A 98 -5.28 -8.24 6.59
CA GLU A 98 -4.66 -9.57 6.65
C GLU A 98 -3.23 -9.56 7.22
N CYS A 99 -2.41 -8.57 6.83
CA CYS A 99 -1.08 -8.39 7.39
C CYS A 99 -1.15 -8.08 8.88
N GLN A 100 -2.05 -7.16 9.28
CA GLN A 100 -2.23 -6.78 10.68
C GLN A 100 -2.70 -7.96 11.53
N GLU A 101 -3.66 -8.78 11.06
CA GLU A 101 -4.10 -9.97 11.76
C GLU A 101 -2.96 -10.97 11.99
N THR A 102 -2.10 -11.14 10.98
CA THR A 102 -0.89 -11.98 11.15
C THR A 102 0.06 -11.36 12.18
N MET A 103 0.27 -10.04 12.16
CA MET A 103 1.15 -9.34 13.10
C MET A 103 0.67 -9.41 14.54
N LYS A 104 -0.65 -9.35 14.81
CA LYS A 104 -1.22 -9.47 16.16
C LYS A 104 -0.74 -10.70 16.91
N THR A 105 -0.42 -11.79 16.22
CA THR A 105 0.02 -13.03 16.85
C THR A 105 1.37 -12.95 17.57
N TYR A 106 2.18 -11.91 17.30
CA TYR A 106 3.52 -11.77 17.86
C TYR A 106 3.93 -10.34 18.23
N LEU A 107 3.17 -9.31 17.78
CA LEU A 107 3.57 -7.92 17.92
C LEU A 107 3.69 -7.44 19.35
N ASP A 108 2.85 -7.97 20.26
CA ASP A 108 2.87 -7.61 21.68
C ASP A 108 4.14 -8.08 22.39
N ASN A 109 4.80 -9.12 21.88
CA ASN A 109 6.04 -9.65 22.39
C ASN A 109 7.30 -8.90 21.92
N LEU A 110 7.15 -7.87 21.09
CA LEU A 110 8.25 -7.06 20.59
C LEU A 110 8.42 -5.77 21.40
N ASN A 111 9.66 -5.35 21.61
CA ASN A 111 10.00 -4.03 22.11
C ASN A 111 9.97 -2.99 20.97
N ASP A 112 9.91 -1.71 21.30
CA ASP A 112 9.80 -0.62 20.32
C ASP A 112 10.93 -0.60 19.30
N ASN A 113 12.12 -1.04 19.68
CA ASN A 113 13.30 -1.08 18.81
C ASN A 113 13.42 -2.37 18.00
N ASP A 114 12.59 -3.39 18.27
CA ASP A 114 12.67 -4.67 17.59
C ASP A 114 12.13 -4.54 16.15
N LEU A 115 12.70 -5.34 15.25
CA LEU A 115 12.25 -5.44 13.88
C LEU A 115 10.95 -6.23 13.81
N VAL A 116 9.96 -5.66 13.11
CA VAL A 116 8.62 -6.27 13.03
C VAL A 116 8.61 -7.52 12.12
N PHE A 117 9.37 -7.50 11.05
CA PHE A 117 9.31 -8.52 9.99
C PHE A 117 10.56 -9.41 9.90
N TYR A 118 11.39 -9.39 10.92
CA TYR A 118 12.60 -10.19 10.95
C TYR A 118 12.93 -10.67 12.36
N LYS A 119 13.11 -11.99 12.51
CA LYS A 119 13.58 -12.60 13.74
C LYS A 119 15.00 -13.12 13.52
N GLY A 120 15.99 -12.43 14.03
CA GLY A 120 17.39 -12.84 13.95
C GLY A 120 18.32 -11.81 14.56
N VAL A 121 19.55 -12.25 14.86
CA VAL A 121 20.55 -11.46 15.60
C VAL A 121 21.33 -10.52 14.67
N THR A 122 21.25 -10.70 13.34
CA THR A 122 22.09 -9.92 12.45
C THR A 122 21.62 -8.47 12.29
N GLU A 123 22.51 -7.53 12.58
CA GLU A 123 22.28 -6.11 12.34
C GLU A 123 22.52 -5.72 10.88
N ASN A 124 23.18 -6.57 10.09
CA ASN A 124 23.49 -6.31 8.70
C ASN A 124 22.21 -6.38 7.81
N GLU A 125 21.77 -5.23 7.31
CA GLU A 125 20.59 -5.11 6.47
C GLU A 125 20.63 -5.99 5.21
N LYS A 126 21.77 -6.05 4.55
CA LYS A 126 21.95 -6.87 3.36
C LYS A 126 21.86 -8.37 3.66
N ALA A 127 22.35 -8.79 4.82
CA ALA A 127 22.23 -10.18 5.26
C ALA A 127 20.77 -10.55 5.56
N ARG A 128 19.98 -9.63 6.16
CA ARG A 128 18.53 -9.81 6.35
C ARG A 128 17.80 -9.99 5.02
N GLU A 129 18.11 -9.14 4.05
CA GLU A 129 17.53 -9.23 2.72
C GLU A 129 17.87 -10.57 2.04
N ILE A 130 19.13 -10.98 2.06
CA ILE A 130 19.57 -12.29 1.52
C ILE A 130 18.80 -13.44 2.18
N ASN A 131 18.62 -13.42 3.50
CA ASN A 131 17.88 -14.46 4.21
C ASN A 131 16.40 -14.49 3.83
N ALA A 132 15.74 -13.34 3.72
CA ALA A 132 14.35 -13.27 3.28
C ALA A 132 14.19 -13.79 1.84
N LEU A 133 15.08 -13.40 0.93
CA LEU A 133 15.08 -13.86 -0.45
C LEU A 133 15.36 -15.38 -0.55
N ARG A 134 16.23 -15.92 0.31
CA ARG A 134 16.48 -17.36 0.39
C ARG A 134 15.23 -18.11 0.85
N ASN A 135 14.53 -17.61 1.88
CA ASN A 135 13.27 -18.18 2.34
C ASN A 135 12.22 -18.22 1.23
N LEU A 136 12.04 -17.10 0.53
CA LEU A 136 11.12 -17.04 -0.62
C LEU A 136 11.51 -18.06 -1.69
N ARG A 137 12.79 -18.11 -2.05
CA ARG A 137 13.27 -19.07 -3.07
C ARG A 137 13.01 -20.51 -2.68
N THR A 138 13.31 -20.88 -1.45
CA THR A 138 13.06 -22.25 -0.94
C THR A 138 11.56 -22.56 -0.98
N CYS A 139 10.71 -21.59 -0.65
CA CYS A 139 9.26 -21.70 -0.77
C CYS A 139 8.84 -21.94 -2.22
N LEU A 140 9.31 -21.13 -3.17
CA LEU A 140 8.96 -21.26 -4.58
C LEU A 140 9.33 -22.63 -5.16
N VAL A 141 10.53 -23.15 -4.84
CA VAL A 141 10.96 -24.50 -5.25
C VAL A 141 10.02 -25.57 -4.68
N ARG A 142 9.68 -25.48 -3.38
CA ARG A 142 8.79 -26.47 -2.73
C ARG A 142 7.36 -26.45 -3.29
N LEU A 143 6.92 -25.30 -3.80
CA LEU A 143 5.59 -25.13 -4.40
C LEU A 143 5.56 -25.39 -5.91
N GLY A 144 6.70 -25.69 -6.56
CA GLY A 144 6.80 -25.82 -8.02
C GLY A 144 6.55 -24.50 -8.77
N LEU A 145 6.85 -23.36 -8.11
CA LEU A 145 6.68 -22.00 -8.65
C LEU A 145 8.02 -21.35 -9.03
N ASP A 146 9.07 -22.14 -9.18
CA ASP A 146 10.43 -21.68 -9.46
C ASP A 146 10.74 -21.51 -10.96
N MET A 147 9.71 -21.25 -11.75
CA MET A 147 9.80 -20.99 -13.20
C MET A 147 10.82 -19.88 -13.51
N LYS A 148 11.54 -20.07 -14.61
CA LYS A 148 12.55 -19.10 -15.07
C LYS A 148 12.21 -18.59 -16.46
N TYR A 149 12.71 -17.39 -16.74
CA TYR A 149 12.84 -16.83 -18.07
C TYR A 149 14.02 -17.47 -18.81
N ASP A 150 14.13 -17.25 -20.12
CA ASP A 150 15.24 -17.76 -20.95
C ASP A 150 16.60 -17.27 -20.49
N ASN A 151 16.64 -16.06 -19.89
CA ASN A 151 17.85 -15.46 -19.30
C ASN A 151 18.22 -16.04 -17.91
N GLY A 152 17.55 -17.12 -17.47
CA GLY A 152 17.79 -17.83 -16.20
C GLY A 152 17.24 -17.12 -14.95
N LYS A 153 16.64 -15.93 -15.05
CA LYS A 153 16.02 -15.23 -13.91
C LYS A 153 14.69 -15.86 -13.57
N TYR A 154 14.36 -15.90 -12.27
CA TYR A 154 13.07 -16.41 -11.81
C TYR A 154 11.92 -15.49 -12.25
N LYS A 155 10.80 -16.08 -12.68
CA LYS A 155 9.56 -15.38 -13.02
C LYS A 155 8.91 -14.76 -11.80
N ILE A 156 8.95 -15.47 -10.66
CA ILE A 156 8.45 -14.97 -9.38
C ILE A 156 9.64 -14.63 -8.47
N SER A 157 9.62 -13.44 -7.92
CA SER A 157 10.64 -12.91 -7.00
C SER A 157 9.99 -12.00 -5.96
N SER A 158 10.73 -11.51 -4.99
CA SER A 158 10.19 -10.53 -4.04
C SER A 158 9.69 -9.26 -4.76
N HIS A 159 10.32 -8.88 -5.88
CA HIS A 159 9.84 -7.77 -6.69
C HIS A 159 8.46 -8.02 -7.31
N SER A 160 8.09 -9.28 -7.57
CA SER A 160 6.77 -9.65 -8.09
C SER A 160 5.64 -9.36 -7.09
N LEU A 161 5.91 -9.48 -5.77
CA LEU A 161 4.94 -9.12 -4.73
C LEU A 161 4.68 -7.61 -4.73
N ARG A 162 5.74 -6.81 -4.85
CA ARG A 162 5.60 -5.36 -4.99
C ARG A 162 4.91 -4.95 -6.30
N ALA A 163 5.22 -5.66 -7.40
CA ALA A 163 4.57 -5.43 -8.69
C ALA A 163 3.08 -5.79 -8.65
N PHE A 164 2.69 -6.81 -7.88
CA PHE A 164 1.29 -7.15 -7.62
C PHE A 164 0.55 -5.94 -7.03
N PHE A 165 1.06 -5.36 -5.92
CA PHE A 165 0.48 -4.14 -5.35
C PHE A 165 0.38 -3.01 -6.38
N PHE A 166 1.50 -2.73 -7.08
CA PHE A 166 1.55 -1.65 -8.05
C PHE A 166 0.50 -1.81 -9.14
N THR A 167 0.35 -3.01 -9.69
CA THR A 167 -0.63 -3.32 -10.73
C THR A 167 -2.07 -3.11 -10.25
N GLN A 168 -2.41 -3.58 -9.05
CA GLN A 168 -3.76 -3.36 -8.49
C GLN A 168 -4.01 -1.87 -8.21
N ALA A 169 -3.02 -1.17 -7.67
CA ALA A 169 -3.11 0.26 -7.39
C ALA A 169 -3.28 1.10 -8.67
N VAL A 170 -2.57 0.76 -9.76
CA VAL A 170 -2.75 1.41 -11.07
C VAL A 170 -4.16 1.18 -11.62
N ARG A 171 -4.65 -0.06 -11.57
CA ARG A 171 -5.98 -0.41 -12.06
C ARG A 171 -7.10 0.31 -11.31
N LYS A 172 -6.91 0.52 -10.00
CA LYS A 172 -7.92 1.12 -9.14
C LYS A 172 -7.89 2.66 -9.16
N HIS A 173 -6.71 3.24 -9.04
CA HIS A 173 -6.52 4.67 -8.79
C HIS A 173 -5.56 5.37 -9.76
N GLY A 174 -5.01 4.64 -10.72
CA GLY A 174 -4.07 5.18 -11.70
C GLY A 174 -2.62 5.24 -11.21
N GLU A 175 -1.74 5.63 -12.12
CA GLU A 175 -0.28 5.59 -11.91
C GLU A 175 0.22 6.52 -10.81
N ASN A 176 -0.38 7.71 -10.66
CA ASN A 176 0.06 8.70 -9.67
C ASN A 176 -0.02 8.13 -8.24
N TYR A 177 -1.15 7.51 -7.89
CA TYR A 177 -1.32 6.85 -6.60
C TYR A 177 -0.34 5.69 -6.42
N ALA A 178 -0.23 4.81 -7.41
CA ALA A 178 0.67 3.66 -7.36
C ALA A 178 2.15 4.07 -7.20
N HIS A 179 2.60 5.09 -7.93
CA HIS A 179 3.95 5.64 -7.81
C HIS A 179 4.20 6.27 -6.44
N ARG A 180 3.22 7.00 -5.89
CA ARG A 180 3.30 7.61 -4.57
C ARG A 180 3.46 6.54 -3.49
N MET A 181 2.61 5.53 -3.47
CA MET A 181 2.65 4.46 -2.48
C MET A 181 3.94 3.63 -2.58
N THR A 182 4.42 3.37 -3.78
CA THR A 182 5.64 2.59 -3.99
C THR A 182 6.93 3.41 -3.91
N GLY A 183 6.88 4.74 -3.94
CA GLY A 183 8.06 5.61 -3.91
C GLY A 183 8.85 5.56 -5.21
N HIS A 184 8.19 5.39 -6.35
CA HIS A 184 8.80 5.64 -7.65
C HIS A 184 8.83 7.15 -7.91
N THR A 185 9.84 7.61 -8.65
CA THR A 185 9.95 9.01 -9.07
C THR A 185 9.25 9.18 -10.41
N GLY A 186 8.20 10.00 -10.44
CA GLY A 186 7.55 10.46 -11.67
C GLY A 186 7.64 11.98 -11.78
N TYR A 187 7.58 12.53 -12.97
CA TYR A 187 7.67 13.98 -13.22
C TYR A 187 6.57 14.76 -12.46
N LEU A 188 5.34 14.22 -12.41
CA LEU A 188 4.19 14.87 -11.75
C LEU A 188 4.17 14.71 -10.23
N MET A 189 4.97 13.81 -9.65
CA MET A 189 4.97 13.51 -8.22
C MET A 189 5.37 14.70 -7.32
N GLN A 190 6.11 15.67 -7.83
CA GLN A 190 6.49 16.86 -7.08
C GLN A 190 5.32 17.83 -6.83
N TYR A 191 4.29 17.76 -7.66
CA TYR A 191 3.10 18.62 -7.59
C TYR A 191 1.92 17.96 -6.88
N ASP A 192 1.93 16.64 -6.76
CA ASP A 192 0.89 15.88 -6.09
C ASP A 192 1.09 15.90 -4.57
N ARG A 193 0.17 16.54 -3.83
CA ARG A 193 0.20 16.75 -2.36
C ARG A 193 -0.96 16.06 -1.68
N MET A 194 -1.09 14.76 -1.92
CA MET A 194 -2.12 13.94 -1.27
C MET A 194 -1.89 13.85 0.24
N THR A 195 -2.94 14.09 1.03
CA THR A 195 -2.91 13.96 2.50
C THR A 195 -2.87 12.48 2.92
N ASP A 196 -2.56 12.21 4.18
CA ASP A 196 -2.57 10.83 4.69
C ASP A 196 -4.01 10.27 4.80
N GLU A 197 -5.01 11.14 5.02
CA GLU A 197 -6.44 10.81 5.00
C GLU A 197 -6.90 10.40 3.59
N GLU A 198 -6.51 11.15 2.58
CA GLU A 198 -6.80 10.80 1.17
C GLU A 198 -6.17 9.48 0.78
N LYS A 199 -4.89 9.25 1.15
CA LYS A 199 -4.20 7.97 0.92
C LYS A 199 -4.93 6.81 1.59
N MET A 200 -5.39 7.02 2.84
CA MET A 200 -6.11 6.00 3.59
C MET A 200 -7.44 5.66 2.93
N LYS A 201 -8.21 6.67 2.53
CA LYS A 201 -9.48 6.47 1.83
C LYS A 201 -9.28 5.65 0.54
N MET A 202 -8.31 6.05 -0.29
CA MET A 202 -7.99 5.32 -1.52
C MET A 202 -7.47 3.92 -1.23
N TYR A 203 -6.73 3.73 -0.12
CA TYR A 203 -6.25 2.41 0.28
C TYR A 203 -7.40 1.47 0.67
N ILE A 204 -8.39 1.93 1.42
CA ILE A 204 -9.58 1.15 1.77
C ILE A 204 -10.36 0.70 0.52
N GLU A 205 -10.45 1.58 -0.47
CA GLU A 205 -11.06 1.24 -1.76
C GLU A 205 -10.26 0.19 -2.55
N LEU A 206 -8.93 0.18 -2.42
CA LEU A 206 -8.02 -0.75 -3.08
C LEU A 206 -7.90 -2.08 -2.34
N GLU A 207 -8.02 -2.09 -1.02
CA GLU A 207 -7.69 -3.23 -0.16
C GLU A 207 -8.41 -4.54 -0.54
N PRO A 208 -9.70 -4.54 -0.96
CA PRO A 208 -10.37 -5.75 -1.45
C PRO A 208 -9.68 -6.40 -2.66
N ASP A 209 -9.02 -5.60 -3.51
CA ASP A 209 -8.28 -6.09 -4.68
C ASP A 209 -6.89 -6.63 -4.32
N LEU A 210 -6.40 -6.30 -3.11
CA LEU A 210 -5.16 -6.82 -2.53
C LEU A 210 -5.39 -8.05 -1.65
N ALA A 211 -6.64 -8.34 -1.27
CA ALA A 211 -6.98 -9.42 -0.35
C ALA A 211 -6.58 -10.78 -0.91
N ILE A 212 -5.80 -11.52 -0.12
CA ILE A 212 -5.26 -12.83 -0.46
C ILE A 212 -6.34 -13.92 -0.32
N TYR A 213 -7.21 -13.77 0.69
CA TYR A 213 -8.27 -14.73 0.98
C TYR A 213 -9.64 -14.19 0.55
N ALA A 214 -10.46 -15.07 -0.02
CA ALA A 214 -11.78 -14.71 -0.52
C ALA A 214 -12.74 -14.25 0.61
N THR A 215 -12.63 -14.83 1.80
CA THR A 215 -13.39 -14.42 2.99
C THR A 215 -13.03 -12.98 3.40
N THR A 216 -11.75 -12.67 3.48
CA THR A 216 -11.30 -11.31 3.79
C THR A 216 -11.76 -10.31 2.74
N LYS A 217 -11.72 -10.69 1.46
CA LYS A 217 -12.23 -9.85 0.38
C LYS A 217 -13.70 -9.52 0.55
N ALA A 218 -14.53 -10.51 0.87
CA ALA A 218 -15.96 -10.32 1.11
C ALA A 218 -16.22 -9.42 2.33
N ASP A 219 -15.49 -9.63 3.43
CA ASP A 219 -15.60 -8.81 4.64
C ASP A 219 -15.22 -7.35 4.37
N LEU A 220 -14.15 -7.11 3.61
CA LEU A 220 -13.70 -5.78 3.23
C LEU A 220 -14.70 -5.07 2.30
N GLU A 221 -15.31 -5.79 1.36
CA GLU A 221 -16.37 -5.22 0.51
C GLU A 221 -17.61 -4.86 1.33
N ILE A 222 -18.01 -5.68 2.29
CA ILE A 222 -19.11 -5.37 3.20
C ILE A 222 -18.76 -4.12 4.05
N GLU A 223 -17.55 -4.04 4.60
CA GLU A 223 -17.06 -2.88 5.36
C GLU A 223 -17.11 -1.61 4.50
N ARG A 224 -16.63 -1.68 3.27
CA ARG A 224 -16.67 -0.57 2.30
C ARG A 224 -18.10 -0.12 1.98
N LEU A 225 -19.01 -1.06 1.70
CA LEU A 225 -20.41 -0.74 1.41
C LEU A 225 -21.11 -0.07 2.59
N LYS A 226 -20.86 -0.54 3.82
CA LYS A 226 -21.37 0.10 5.05
C LYS A 226 -20.86 1.54 5.20
N MET A 227 -19.59 1.79 4.92
CA MET A 227 -19.02 3.15 4.97
C MET A 227 -19.70 4.08 3.95
N LEU A 228 -19.90 3.61 2.71
CA LEU A 228 -20.60 4.37 1.66
C LEU A 228 -22.02 4.68 2.09
N GLN A 229 -22.78 3.70 2.56
CA GLN A 229 -24.16 3.87 3.02
C GLN A 229 -24.24 4.86 4.19
N THR A 230 -23.29 4.81 5.14
CA THR A 230 -23.25 5.74 6.27
C THR A 230 -23.00 7.18 5.79
N LYS A 231 -22.13 7.35 4.78
CA LYS A 231 -21.84 8.66 4.19
C LYS A 231 -23.06 9.21 3.46
N GLU A 232 -23.71 8.41 2.61
CA GLU A 232 -24.93 8.80 1.90
C GLU A 232 -26.07 9.17 2.86
N ASN A 233 -26.27 8.38 3.91
CA ASN A 233 -27.25 8.67 4.95
C ASN A 233 -26.98 9.99 5.69
N LYS A 234 -25.70 10.33 5.91
CA LYS A 234 -25.31 11.61 6.49
C LYS A 234 -25.59 12.77 5.56
N GLU A 235 -25.21 12.65 4.28
CA GLU A 235 -25.46 13.66 3.25
C GLU A 235 -26.97 13.93 3.09
N LEU A 236 -27.79 12.86 3.01
CA LEU A 236 -29.27 12.96 2.94
C LEU A 236 -29.86 13.62 4.21
N LYS A 237 -29.29 13.35 5.37
CA LYS A 237 -29.75 13.98 6.61
C LYS A 237 -29.43 15.47 6.64
N ASP A 238 -28.22 15.83 6.20
CA ASP A 238 -27.80 17.24 6.11
C ASP A 238 -28.67 18.00 5.09
N GLU A 239 -28.99 17.40 3.94
CA GLU A 239 -29.93 17.96 2.94
C GLU A 239 -31.35 18.12 3.51
N LEU A 240 -31.85 17.12 4.23
CA LEU A 240 -33.16 17.16 4.86
C LEU A 240 -33.24 18.32 5.90
N ASP A 241 -32.20 18.50 6.69
CA ASP A 241 -32.14 19.55 7.70
C ASP A 241 -32.04 20.93 7.04
N GLN A 242 -31.34 21.08 5.92
CA GLN A 242 -31.34 22.31 5.12
C GLN A 242 -32.72 22.62 4.54
N LEU A 243 -33.41 21.62 3.98
CA LEU A 243 -34.78 21.79 3.45
C LEU A 243 -35.77 22.21 4.56
N LYS A 244 -35.69 21.58 5.74
CA LYS A 244 -36.51 21.96 6.88
C LYS A 244 -36.28 23.41 7.31
N HIS A 245 -35.00 23.82 7.34
CA HIS A 245 -34.67 25.20 7.68
C HIS A 245 -35.21 26.21 6.65
N HIS A 246 -35.08 25.88 5.37
CA HIS A 246 -35.61 26.72 4.29
C HIS A 246 -37.14 26.85 4.33
N LEU A 247 -37.86 25.75 4.56
CA LEU A 247 -39.31 25.75 4.72
C LEU A 247 -39.77 26.57 5.96
N ALA A 248 -39.01 26.44 7.08
CA ALA A 248 -39.32 27.25 8.27
C ALA A 248 -39.12 28.75 8.01
N GLN A 249 -38.07 29.15 7.32
CA GLN A 249 -37.87 30.54 6.88
C GLN A 249 -39.00 31.06 5.98
N GLN A 250 -39.36 30.29 4.95
CA GLN A 250 -40.47 30.66 4.08
C GLN A 250 -41.80 30.80 4.84
N GLY A 251 -42.05 29.92 5.80
CA GLY A 251 -43.22 30.00 6.68
C GLY A 251 -43.25 31.29 7.52
N LEU A 252 -42.09 31.70 8.07
CA LEU A 252 -41.94 32.92 8.82
C LEU A 252 -42.17 34.16 7.91
N ASP A 253 -41.59 34.18 6.71
CA ASP A 253 -41.77 35.28 5.75
C ASP A 253 -43.23 35.45 5.31
N ILE A 254 -44.00 34.38 5.19
CA ILE A 254 -45.43 34.41 4.89
C ILE A 254 -46.21 35.01 6.10
N ILE A 255 -45.92 34.58 7.32
CA ILE A 255 -46.56 35.07 8.52
C ILE A 255 -46.31 36.58 8.74
N ASP A 256 -45.08 37.01 8.47
CA ASP A 256 -44.75 38.45 8.60
C ASP A 256 -45.44 39.29 7.53
N LYS A 257 -45.56 38.83 6.30
CA LYS A 257 -46.33 39.50 5.26
C LYS A 257 -47.83 39.63 5.61
N LEU A 258 -48.44 38.59 6.13
CA LEU A 258 -49.84 38.60 6.55
C LEU A 258 -50.06 39.59 7.71
N LYS A 259 -49.12 39.72 8.67
CA LYS A 259 -49.20 40.69 9.75
C LYS A 259 -49.07 42.15 9.29
N ASP A 260 -48.31 42.38 8.20
CA ASP A 260 -48.17 43.72 7.64
C ASP A 260 -49.40 44.13 6.81
N GLU A 261 -50.07 43.17 6.17
CA GLU A 261 -51.36 43.40 5.48
C GLU A 261 -52.48 43.75 6.48
N ASP A 262 -52.57 43.07 7.65
CA ASP A 262 -53.54 43.34 8.73
C ASP A 262 -53.28 44.69 9.47
N ARG A 263 -52.15 45.35 9.21
CA ARG A 263 -51.83 46.66 9.80
C ARG A 263 -52.22 47.85 8.90
N ILE A 264 -52.66 47.58 7.69
CA ILE A 264 -53.00 48.60 6.68
C ILE A 264 -54.52 48.80 6.58
N GLU A 265 -55.34 47.95 7.24
CA GLU A 265 -56.77 48.20 7.49
C GLU A 265 -56.97 48.89 8.86
#